data_3729cdbc7093105669fc6ab68f7805d9
#
_entry.id   3729cdbc7093105669fc6ab68f7805d9
#
_cell.length_a   1.000
_cell.length_b   1.000
_cell.length_c   1.000
_cell.angle_alpha   90.00
_cell.angle_beta   90.00
_cell.angle_gamma   90.00
#
_symmetry.space_group_name_H-M   'P 1'
#
loop_
_entity.id
_entity.type
_entity.pdbx_description
1 polymer ?
#
loop_
_entity_poly.entity_id
_entity_poly.type
_entity_poly.pdbx_seq_one_letter_code
_entity_poly.pdbx_strand_id
1 'polypeptide(L)'
;YQIYLFNTDYESALPGTEGEWLEVSDRAELDNAVANMRDRVPAGGTNLGNIFDAAASMSPIPDNVFLVTDGLPTQGQRESKNGTVTSAQRYGFFREAIERLPRGVPVNTILQPMEGDPIAASAFWRLAVITNGAFMSPAPDWP
;
A
#
# COMPACT_ATOMS: atom_id res chain seq x y z
N TYR A 1 2.31 -15.54 4.32
CA TYR A 1 1.80 -14.24 3.88
C TYR A 1 1.53 -13.33 5.07
N GLN A 2 1.39 -12.01 4.81
CA GLN A 2 0.80 -11.05 5.73
C GLN A 2 -0.04 -10.06 4.91
N ILE A 3 -1.19 -9.64 5.46
CA ILE A 3 -2.10 -8.68 4.82
C ILE A 3 -2.27 -7.49 5.76
N TYR A 4 -1.91 -6.32 5.26
CA TYR A 4 -2.10 -5.06 5.98
C TYR A 4 -3.16 -4.21 5.31
N LEU A 5 -4.03 -3.63 6.13
CA LEU A 5 -4.91 -2.53 5.77
C LEU A 5 -4.24 -1.23 6.22
N PHE A 6 -4.22 -0.22 5.37
CA PHE A 6 -3.56 1.02 5.70
C PHE A 6 -4.36 2.26 5.25
N ASN A 7 -4.23 3.29 6.05
CA ASN A 7 -4.72 4.64 5.78
C ASN A 7 -3.67 5.65 6.30
N THR A 8 -3.99 6.47 7.29
CA THR A 8 -3.02 7.28 8.05
C THR A 8 -2.05 6.40 8.83
N ASP A 9 -2.54 5.26 9.32
CA ASP A 9 -1.82 4.22 10.03
C ASP A 9 -2.01 2.87 9.32
N TYR A 10 -1.57 1.78 9.92
CA TYR A 10 -1.80 0.45 9.38
C TYR A 10 -2.17 -0.55 10.47
N GLU A 11 -2.88 -1.60 10.07
CA GLU A 11 -3.24 -2.73 10.92
C GLU A 11 -3.20 -4.03 10.12
N SER A 12 -2.99 -5.16 10.77
CA SER A 12 -3.16 -6.46 10.12
C SER A 12 -4.64 -6.72 9.82
N ALA A 13 -4.93 -7.36 8.68
CA ALA A 13 -6.27 -7.89 8.39
C ALA A 13 -6.73 -8.93 9.42
N LEU A 14 -5.79 -9.56 10.13
CA LEU A 14 -6.02 -10.38 11.31
C LEU A 14 -5.45 -9.67 12.54
N PRO A 15 -6.26 -9.02 13.37
CA PRO A 15 -5.79 -8.24 14.50
C PRO A 15 -4.89 -9.04 15.45
N GLY A 16 -3.76 -8.43 15.82
CA GLY A 16 -2.78 -9.04 16.72
C GLY A 16 -1.72 -9.90 16.04
N THR A 17 -1.69 -9.91 14.70
CA THR A 17 -0.66 -10.63 13.90
C THR A 17 0.30 -9.69 13.19
N GLU A 18 0.36 -8.41 13.61
CA GLU A 18 1.26 -7.43 13.02
C GLU A 18 2.72 -7.88 13.15
N GLY A 19 3.42 -7.93 12.02
CA GLY A 19 4.82 -8.36 11.95
C GLY A 19 5.01 -9.89 11.91
N GLU A 20 3.95 -10.69 11.93
CA GLU A 20 4.01 -12.14 11.87
C GLU A 20 3.76 -12.67 10.46
N TRP A 21 4.43 -13.77 10.11
CA TRP A 21 4.15 -14.50 8.89
C TRP A 21 3.07 -15.54 9.14
N LEU A 22 2.01 -15.50 8.34
CA LEU A 22 0.87 -16.40 8.40
C LEU A 22 1.03 -17.55 7.39
N GLU A 23 0.51 -18.72 7.74
CA GLU A 23 0.58 -19.92 6.89
C GLU A 23 -0.53 -19.96 5.86
N VAL A 24 -0.21 -20.16 4.59
CA VAL A 24 -1.20 -20.24 3.49
C VAL A 24 -2.11 -21.48 3.63
N SER A 25 -1.64 -22.51 4.32
CA SER A 25 -2.39 -23.75 4.54
C SER A 25 -3.59 -23.58 5.48
N ASP A 26 -3.61 -22.55 6.31
CA ASP A 26 -4.77 -22.25 7.17
C ASP A 26 -5.85 -21.49 6.39
N ARG A 27 -6.78 -22.28 5.82
CA ARG A 27 -7.89 -21.75 5.04
C ARG A 27 -8.84 -20.90 5.86
N ALA A 28 -9.09 -21.28 7.11
CA ALA A 28 -10.02 -20.56 7.99
C ALA A 28 -9.46 -19.18 8.35
N GLU A 29 -8.15 -19.10 8.59
CA GLU A 29 -7.47 -17.85 8.87
C GLU A 29 -7.51 -16.89 7.66
N LEU A 30 -7.28 -17.42 6.46
CA LEU A 30 -7.39 -16.63 5.23
C LEU A 30 -8.82 -16.13 4.99
N ASP A 31 -9.82 -16.97 5.19
CA ASP A 31 -11.24 -16.59 5.03
C ASP A 31 -11.64 -15.52 6.06
N ASN A 32 -11.11 -15.56 7.29
CA ASN A 32 -11.29 -14.53 8.30
C ASN A 32 -10.63 -13.20 7.90
N ALA A 33 -9.41 -13.24 7.37
CA ALA A 33 -8.74 -12.04 6.87
C ALA A 33 -9.55 -11.37 5.75
N VAL A 34 -10.08 -12.15 4.81
CA VAL A 34 -10.96 -11.66 3.73
C VAL A 34 -12.24 -11.05 4.28
N ALA A 35 -12.89 -11.69 5.27
CA ALA A 35 -14.08 -11.16 5.92
C ALA A 35 -13.80 -9.81 6.59
N ASN A 36 -12.72 -9.73 7.38
CA ASN A 36 -12.32 -8.49 8.06
C ASN A 36 -12.03 -7.34 7.06
N MET A 37 -11.40 -7.65 5.91
CA MET A 37 -11.19 -6.65 4.86
C MET A 37 -12.51 -6.11 4.28
N ARG A 38 -13.50 -6.97 4.08
CA ARG A 38 -14.82 -6.59 3.52
C ARG A 38 -15.63 -5.69 4.45
N ASP A 39 -15.44 -5.86 5.76
CA ASP A 39 -16.18 -5.10 6.77
C ASP A 39 -15.54 -3.72 7.05
N ARG A 40 -14.36 -3.45 6.46
CA ARG A 40 -13.68 -2.16 6.64
C ARG A 40 -14.25 -1.08 5.74
N VAL A 41 -14.59 0.03 6.36
CA VAL A 41 -14.97 1.25 5.65
C VAL A 41 -13.73 2.10 5.44
N PRO A 42 -13.36 2.42 4.20
CA PRO A 42 -12.23 3.30 3.92
C PRO A 42 -12.43 4.66 4.60
N ALA A 43 -11.43 5.15 5.32
CA ALA A 43 -11.47 6.42 6.02
C ALA A 43 -10.06 7.01 6.20
N GLY A 44 -9.99 8.33 6.33
CA GLY A 44 -8.74 9.04 6.60
C GLY A 44 -7.88 9.30 5.37
N GLY A 45 -6.66 9.72 5.62
CA GLY A 45 -5.65 9.94 4.56
C GLY A 45 -4.86 8.67 4.29
N THR A 46 -3.94 8.73 3.34
CA THR A 46 -3.09 7.60 2.94
C THR A 46 -1.63 7.92 3.27
N ASN A 47 -1.02 7.13 4.16
CA ASN A 47 0.41 7.20 4.50
C ASN A 47 1.12 5.93 4.03
N LEU A 48 1.68 6.00 2.83
CA LEU A 48 2.37 4.87 2.22
C LEU A 48 3.71 4.55 2.93
N GLY A 49 4.32 5.54 3.59
CA GLY A 49 5.58 5.34 4.31
C GLY A 49 5.44 4.37 5.48
N ASN A 50 4.35 4.47 6.24
CA ASN A 50 4.12 3.61 7.39
C ASN A 50 3.98 2.13 6.98
N ILE A 51 3.30 1.84 5.86
CA ILE A 51 3.16 0.45 5.40
C ILE A 51 4.45 -0.10 4.81
N PHE A 52 5.29 0.74 4.20
CA PHE A 52 6.61 0.31 3.74
C PHE A 52 7.58 0.07 4.89
N ASP A 53 7.51 0.87 5.98
CA ASP A 53 8.23 0.59 7.22
C ASP A 53 7.79 -0.75 7.84
N ALA A 54 6.47 -1.05 7.84
CA ALA A 54 5.96 -2.33 8.29
C ALA A 54 6.54 -3.50 7.47
N ALA A 55 6.54 -3.38 6.14
CA ALA A 55 7.12 -4.39 5.26
C ALA A 55 8.63 -4.55 5.50
N ALA A 56 9.36 -3.45 5.75
CA ALA A 56 10.79 -3.49 6.03
C ALA A 56 11.13 -4.10 7.41
N SER A 57 10.19 -4.07 8.35
CA SER A 57 10.36 -4.63 9.70
C SER A 57 10.04 -6.12 9.79
N MET A 58 9.44 -6.71 8.75
CA MET A 58 9.15 -8.14 8.71
C MET A 58 10.42 -9.00 8.78
N SER A 59 10.36 -10.14 9.46
CA SER A 59 11.47 -11.11 9.54
C SER A 59 10.99 -12.53 9.24
N PRO A 60 11.46 -13.17 8.16
CA PRO A 60 12.31 -12.61 7.09
C PRO A 60 11.63 -11.46 6.34
N ILE A 61 12.43 -10.64 5.66
CA ILE A 61 11.92 -9.59 4.75
C ILE A 61 11.07 -10.27 3.66
N PRO A 62 9.93 -9.66 3.24
CA PRO A 62 9.12 -10.21 2.16
C PRO A 62 9.91 -10.31 0.85
N ASP A 63 9.67 -11.37 0.10
CA ASP A 63 10.22 -11.55 -1.25
C ASP A 63 9.36 -10.91 -2.34
N ASN A 64 8.13 -10.52 -2.00
CA ASN A 64 7.20 -9.78 -2.85
C ASN A 64 6.26 -8.91 -2.03
N VAL A 65 5.92 -7.73 -2.56
CA VAL A 65 4.87 -6.85 -2.04
C VAL A 65 3.82 -6.64 -3.11
N PHE A 66 2.55 -6.83 -2.76
CA PHE A 66 1.39 -6.46 -3.57
C PHE A 66 0.73 -5.25 -2.93
N LEU A 67 0.76 -4.12 -3.62
CA LEU A 67 0.18 -2.86 -3.18
C LEU A 67 -1.11 -2.59 -3.96
N VAL A 68 -2.25 -2.58 -3.27
CA VAL A 68 -3.53 -2.15 -3.84
C VAL A 68 -3.84 -0.76 -3.32
N THR A 69 -4.04 0.20 -4.21
CA THR A 69 -4.27 1.61 -3.86
C THR A 69 -5.09 2.32 -4.92
N ASP A 70 -5.74 3.42 -4.56
CA ASP A 70 -6.54 4.26 -5.47
C ASP A 70 -5.79 5.52 -5.95
N GLY A 71 -4.64 5.83 -5.34
CA GLY A 71 -3.86 7.01 -5.74
C GLY A 71 -2.63 7.25 -4.90
N LEU A 72 -2.01 8.42 -5.12
CA LEU A 72 -0.83 8.84 -4.38
C LEU A 72 -1.16 9.14 -2.91
N PRO A 73 -0.20 8.96 -1.99
CA PRO A 73 -0.40 9.25 -0.57
C PRO A 73 -0.79 10.71 -0.35
N THR A 74 -1.66 10.92 0.63
CA THR A 74 -2.10 12.26 1.05
C THR A 74 -1.39 12.73 2.31
N GLN A 75 -0.59 11.84 2.92
CA GLN A 75 0.19 12.10 4.12
C GLN A 75 1.61 11.54 3.99
N GLY A 76 2.54 12.17 4.73
CA GLY A 76 3.94 11.77 4.85
C GLY A 76 4.40 11.86 6.30
N GLN A 77 5.71 11.91 6.53
CA GLN A 77 6.28 12.10 7.87
C GLN A 77 5.87 13.45 8.52
N ARG A 78 5.57 14.44 7.70
CA ARG A 78 5.13 15.75 8.15
C ARG A 78 3.67 15.93 7.81
N GLU A 79 2.88 16.31 8.82
CA GLU A 79 1.50 16.71 8.59
C GLU A 79 1.45 17.89 7.61
N SER A 80 0.51 17.82 6.67
CA SER A 80 0.22 18.99 5.83
C SER A 80 -0.40 20.08 6.70
N LYS A 81 0.24 21.22 6.77
CA LYS A 81 -0.25 22.38 7.54
C LYS A 81 -1.53 22.99 6.99
N ASN A 82 -1.91 22.64 5.78
CA ASN A 82 -3.11 23.12 5.08
C ASN A 82 -4.00 21.93 4.78
N GLY A 83 -5.30 22.05 5.05
CA GLY A 83 -6.27 20.95 4.92
C GLY A 83 -6.43 20.37 3.50
N THR A 84 -5.81 20.97 2.47
CA THR A 84 -5.81 20.48 1.09
C THR A 84 -4.40 20.14 0.66
N VAL A 85 -4.18 18.91 0.23
CA VAL A 85 -2.87 18.42 -0.25
C VAL A 85 -2.82 18.53 -1.77
N THR A 86 -1.82 19.25 -2.29
CA THR A 86 -1.62 19.41 -3.73
C THR A 86 -1.01 18.16 -4.36
N SER A 87 -1.16 17.97 -5.67
CA SER A 87 -0.54 16.84 -6.41
C SER A 87 0.98 16.81 -6.24
N ALA A 88 1.64 17.97 -6.18
CA ALA A 88 3.08 18.05 -5.96
C ALA A 88 3.48 17.56 -4.55
N GLN A 89 2.69 17.89 -3.53
CA GLN A 89 2.91 17.40 -2.16
C GLN A 89 2.67 15.89 -2.09
N ARG A 90 1.61 15.36 -2.70
CA ARG A 90 1.32 13.93 -2.79
C ARG A 90 2.48 13.17 -3.45
N TYR A 91 3.02 13.69 -4.54
CA TYR A 91 4.20 13.12 -5.18
C TYR A 91 5.46 13.19 -4.29
N GLY A 92 5.61 14.27 -3.50
CA GLY A 92 6.66 14.38 -2.49
C GLY A 92 6.56 13.27 -1.43
N PHE A 93 5.37 13.07 -0.85
CA PHE A 93 5.11 11.99 0.12
C PHE A 93 5.35 10.60 -0.46
N PHE A 94 4.98 10.39 -1.73
CA PHE A 94 5.26 9.14 -2.43
C PHE A 94 6.77 8.88 -2.56
N ARG A 95 7.56 9.88 -2.91
CA ARG A 95 9.01 9.75 -2.99
C ARG A 95 9.65 9.45 -1.65
N GLU A 96 9.22 10.14 -0.58
CA GLU A 96 9.66 9.85 0.79
C GLU A 96 9.31 8.42 1.22
N ALA A 97 8.12 7.93 0.85
CA ALA A 97 7.71 6.58 1.15
C ALA A 97 8.58 5.52 0.45
N ILE A 98 8.93 5.73 -0.82
CA ILE A 98 9.78 4.78 -1.57
C ILE A 98 11.16 4.60 -0.91
N GLU A 99 11.71 5.62 -0.28
CA GLU A 99 13.01 5.55 0.41
C GLU A 99 12.99 4.58 1.60
N ARG A 100 11.80 4.21 2.09
CA ARG A 100 11.60 3.27 3.20
C ARG A 100 11.42 1.81 2.76
N LEU A 101 11.25 1.58 1.47
CA LEU A 101 11.14 0.22 0.95
C LEU A 101 12.40 -0.60 1.25
N PRO A 102 12.25 -1.86 1.67
CA PRO A 102 13.37 -2.76 1.77
C PRO A 102 13.99 -2.99 0.39
N ARG A 103 15.30 -2.99 0.33
CA ARG A 103 16.03 -3.12 -0.95
C ARG A 103 15.84 -4.50 -1.56
N GLY A 104 15.64 -4.52 -2.87
CA GLY A 104 15.56 -5.78 -3.64
C GLY A 104 14.21 -6.48 -3.56
N VAL A 105 13.21 -5.87 -2.93
CA VAL A 105 11.85 -6.41 -2.85
C VAL A 105 11.01 -5.87 -4.02
N PRO A 106 10.49 -6.73 -4.91
CA PRO A 106 9.57 -6.31 -5.96
C PRO A 106 8.26 -5.78 -5.40
N VAL A 107 7.81 -4.63 -5.91
CA VAL A 107 6.49 -4.07 -5.56
C VAL A 107 5.57 -4.18 -6.77
N ASN A 108 4.53 -4.99 -6.63
CA ASN A 108 3.50 -5.20 -7.63
C ASN A 108 2.32 -4.30 -7.28
N THR A 109 2.06 -3.28 -8.08
CA THR A 109 1.00 -2.32 -7.80
C THR A 109 -0.25 -2.59 -8.62
N ILE A 110 -1.39 -2.63 -7.93
CA ILE A 110 -2.73 -2.62 -8.53
C ILE A 110 -3.34 -1.27 -8.20
N LEU A 111 -3.38 -0.38 -9.18
CA LEU A 111 -3.94 0.96 -9.04
C LEU A 111 -5.40 0.98 -9.49
N GLN A 112 -6.30 1.28 -8.57
CA GLN A 112 -7.70 1.62 -8.86
C GLN A 112 -7.78 3.16 -9.01
N PRO A 113 -7.65 3.72 -10.23
CA PRO A 113 -7.43 5.15 -10.37
C PRO A 113 -8.66 5.96 -9.97
N MET A 114 -8.44 6.96 -9.12
CA MET A 114 -9.46 7.93 -8.75
C MET A 114 -9.34 9.21 -9.59
N GLU A 115 -10.45 9.90 -9.78
CA GLU A 115 -10.44 11.20 -10.41
C GLU A 115 -9.61 12.21 -9.61
N GLY A 116 -8.88 13.08 -10.30
CA GLY A 116 -8.09 14.15 -9.66
C GLY A 116 -6.66 13.76 -9.29
N ASP A 117 -6.20 12.54 -9.62
CA ASP A 117 -4.80 12.13 -9.41
C ASP A 117 -4.09 11.68 -10.71
N PRO A 118 -3.84 12.59 -11.66
CA PRO A 118 -3.30 12.24 -12.97
C PRO A 118 -1.85 11.73 -12.92
N ILE A 119 -1.14 11.93 -11.82
CA ILE A 119 0.27 11.54 -11.67
C ILE A 119 0.39 10.10 -11.12
N ALA A 120 -0.64 9.57 -10.46
CA ALA A 120 -0.58 8.29 -9.76
C ALA A 120 -0.13 7.14 -10.68
N ALA A 121 -0.74 6.99 -11.86
CA ALA A 121 -0.43 5.90 -12.77
C ALA A 121 1.05 5.89 -13.18
N SER A 122 1.60 7.04 -13.56
CA SER A 122 3.01 7.15 -13.95
C SER A 122 3.97 6.94 -12.77
N ALA A 123 3.59 7.37 -11.57
CA ALA A 123 4.39 7.20 -10.36
C ALA A 123 4.47 5.71 -9.96
N PHE A 124 3.35 5.02 -9.90
CA PHE A 124 3.32 3.59 -9.54
C PHE A 124 3.88 2.68 -10.63
N TRP A 125 3.69 3.02 -11.91
CA TRP A 125 4.39 2.33 -12.99
C TRP A 125 5.92 2.43 -12.83
N ARG A 126 6.42 3.63 -12.52
CA ARG A 126 7.85 3.82 -12.26
C ARG A 126 8.33 3.04 -11.04
N LEU A 127 7.54 2.98 -9.96
CA LEU A 127 7.84 2.17 -8.78
C LEU A 127 8.02 0.70 -9.16
N ALA A 128 7.08 0.13 -9.93
CA ALA A 128 7.17 -1.24 -10.42
C ALA A 128 8.47 -1.47 -11.21
N VAL A 129 8.81 -0.56 -12.14
CA VAL A 129 10.03 -0.67 -12.94
C VAL A 129 11.30 -0.66 -12.08
N ILE A 130 11.43 0.27 -11.12
CA ILE A 130 12.66 0.38 -10.29
C ILE A 130 12.79 -0.74 -9.25
N THR A 131 11.71 -1.41 -8.90
CA THR A 131 11.69 -2.53 -7.95
C THR A 131 11.65 -3.91 -8.63
N ASN A 132 11.65 -3.97 -9.97
CA ASN A 132 11.42 -5.19 -10.76
C ASN A 132 10.07 -5.87 -10.45
N GLY A 133 9.07 -5.10 -10.07
CA GLY A 133 7.69 -5.55 -9.88
C GLY A 133 6.83 -5.33 -11.11
N ALA A 134 5.52 -5.47 -10.96
CA ALA A 134 4.52 -5.26 -11.99
C ALA A 134 3.59 -4.08 -11.65
N PHE A 135 2.99 -3.50 -12.69
CA PHE A 135 1.97 -2.47 -12.55
C PHE A 135 0.72 -2.88 -13.33
N MET A 136 -0.42 -2.79 -12.68
CA MET A 136 -1.73 -3.02 -13.26
C MET A 136 -2.67 -1.88 -12.86
N SER A 137 -3.44 -1.39 -13.83
CA SER A 137 -4.55 -0.47 -13.58
C SER A 137 -5.77 -1.04 -14.31
N PRO A 138 -6.71 -1.67 -13.59
CA PRO A 138 -7.90 -2.24 -14.19
C PRO A 138 -8.73 -1.18 -14.89
N ALA A 139 -9.27 -1.50 -16.05
CA ALA A 139 -10.27 -0.67 -16.72
C ALA A 139 -11.67 -0.92 -16.12
N PRO A 140 -12.65 0.01 -16.28
CA PRO A 140 -14.00 -0.17 -15.74
C PRO A 140 -14.74 -1.42 -16.22
N ASP A 141 -14.32 -1.97 -17.36
CA ASP A 141 -14.82 -3.17 -18.01
C ASP A 141 -13.96 -4.43 -17.74
N TRP A 142 -13.06 -4.36 -16.78
CA TRP A 142 -12.29 -5.51 -16.32
C TRP A 142 -13.23 -6.59 -15.77
N PRO A 143 -13.08 -7.87 -16.21
CA PRO A 143 -13.95 -8.96 -15.80
C PRO A 143 -13.93 -9.25 -14.31
#